data_d93ad2f3bfb95484f9f4be93e573f523
#
_entry.id   d93ad2f3bfb95484f9f4be93e573f523
#
_cell.length_a   1.000
_cell.length_b   1.000
_cell.length_c   1.000
_cell.angle_alpha   90.00
_cell.angle_beta   90.00
_cell.angle_gamma   90.00
#
_symmetry.space_group_name_H-M   'P 1'
#
loop_
_entity.id
_entity.type
_entity.pdbx_description
1 polymer ?
#
loop_
_entity_poly.entity_id
_entity_poly.type
_entity_poly.pdbx_seq_one_letter_code
_entity_poly.pdbx_strand_id
1 'polypeptide(L)'
;KTTQKKQTQKKAFSPKMLVYENLKNENVLKHFNNRFAQLDTLLNHPIWVQSPVINLGLNRQHTADIRNTDSLYWAKTAHEQLAIARHNGLEVTGQVYARPDAYFDADNDDAEQVSQYKAKTQAELGWNIINSKFYQGKEKKAKVALANELSRLQSKKRLTADIYEKAAEELTEQYNFYIGTIIAHRLDNLDIMNEAYQFMLEKDRISNDKMLKVMNEKLAAEYDISILCSDRDISNKPIYRMKPTRILVDTTALWHHIDQESIDARIVMVKEQIADNDSKLANYLSTTRITPFARWSSYWQSNNKISNNGDIGVRFTIPIYNENPRKRKALETEKEIIRSSRCTDVKEIKQSVGILLKRIENLNQAIATEAFHIDQTGKYIDMRRFAYKNQKQGYNYLMRMDEYTGLLESMERMYKLMLNRGLAIINIEKAVSIYDNNTIFREIEL
;
A
#
# COMPACT_ATOMS: atom_id res chain seq x y z
N LYS A 1 -30.86 81.41 -42.36
CA LYS A 1 -29.68 81.00 -41.58
C LYS A 1 -29.90 79.59 -41.17
N THR A 2 -29.34 78.66 -41.94
CA THR A 2 -29.45 77.23 -41.76
C THR A 2 -28.18 76.70 -41.06
N THR A 3 -28.29 76.29 -39.83
CA THR A 3 -27.20 75.78 -39.01
C THR A 3 -27.04 74.26 -39.30
N GLN A 4 -26.00 73.87 -40.07
CA GLN A 4 -25.63 72.50 -40.27
C GLN A 4 -25.01 71.94 -38.98
N LYS A 5 -25.71 71.00 -38.31
CA LYS A 5 -25.16 70.17 -37.26
C LYS A 5 -24.22 69.14 -37.90
N LYS A 6 -22.93 69.29 -37.73
CA LYS A 6 -21.95 68.20 -37.97
C LYS A 6 -22.24 67.06 -37.00
N GLN A 7 -22.85 66.00 -37.50
CA GLN A 7 -22.88 64.72 -36.79
C GLN A 7 -21.46 64.09 -36.86
N THR A 8 -20.77 64.20 -35.76
CA THR A 8 -19.54 63.41 -35.55
C THR A 8 -19.95 61.92 -35.41
N GLN A 9 -19.82 61.18 -36.50
CA GLN A 9 -19.92 59.70 -36.43
C GLN A 9 -18.87 59.15 -35.42
N LYS A 10 -19.31 58.75 -34.24
CA LYS A 10 -18.53 57.93 -33.36
C LYS A 10 -18.29 56.61 -34.11
N LYS A 11 -17.09 56.42 -34.67
CA LYS A 11 -16.63 55.09 -35.13
C LYS A 11 -16.78 54.12 -33.96
N ALA A 12 -17.68 53.15 -34.09
CA ALA A 12 -17.79 52.04 -33.16
C ALA A 12 -16.48 51.23 -33.26
N PHE A 13 -15.62 51.39 -32.28
CA PHE A 13 -14.42 50.59 -32.15
C PHE A 13 -14.83 49.13 -31.96
N SER A 14 -14.38 48.24 -32.90
CA SER A 14 -14.55 46.82 -32.69
C SER A 14 -13.63 46.39 -31.52
N PRO A 15 -14.08 45.53 -30.60
CA PRO A 15 -13.26 45.08 -29.47
C PRO A 15 -11.89 44.50 -29.88
N LYS A 16 -11.79 43.96 -31.10
CA LYS A 16 -10.56 43.40 -31.69
C LYS A 16 -9.53 44.49 -32.06
N MET A 17 -9.97 45.64 -32.47
CA MET A 17 -9.09 46.76 -32.82
C MET A 17 -8.52 47.45 -31.58
N LEU A 18 -9.29 47.47 -30.49
CA LEU A 18 -8.88 48.01 -29.19
C LEU A 18 -7.69 47.24 -28.60
N VAL A 19 -7.65 45.91 -28.71
CA VAL A 19 -6.57 45.07 -28.16
C VAL A 19 -5.26 45.21 -28.94
N TYR A 20 -5.33 45.36 -30.27
CA TYR A 20 -4.14 45.55 -31.11
C TYR A 20 -3.47 46.93 -30.91
N GLU A 21 -4.25 48.00 -30.82
CA GLU A 21 -3.71 49.35 -30.59
C GLU A 21 -3.18 49.54 -29.17
N ASN A 22 -3.67 48.75 -28.22
CA ASN A 22 -3.36 48.88 -26.80
C ASN A 22 -2.04 48.25 -26.41
N LEU A 23 -1.54 47.28 -27.15
CA LEU A 23 -0.26 46.59 -26.93
C LEU A 23 0.92 47.23 -27.68
N LYS A 24 0.85 48.50 -28.05
CA LYS A 24 1.97 49.21 -28.72
C LYS A 24 3.20 49.48 -27.83
N ASN A 25 3.29 48.87 -26.67
CA ASN A 25 4.52 48.89 -25.89
C ASN A 25 5.51 47.86 -26.50
N GLU A 26 6.61 48.35 -27.09
CA GLU A 26 7.61 47.54 -27.77
C GLU A 26 8.21 46.43 -26.86
N ASN A 27 8.34 46.71 -25.57
CA ASN A 27 8.88 45.74 -24.59
C ASN A 27 7.90 44.59 -24.36
N VAL A 28 6.63 44.86 -24.11
CA VAL A 28 5.57 43.85 -23.92
C VAL A 28 5.42 43.00 -25.17
N LEU A 29 5.41 43.61 -26.36
CA LEU A 29 5.34 42.88 -27.62
C LEU A 29 6.57 41.98 -27.84
N LYS A 30 7.76 42.45 -27.44
CA LYS A 30 8.99 41.67 -27.53
C LYS A 30 8.93 40.43 -26.60
N HIS A 31 8.42 40.58 -25.38
CA HIS A 31 8.19 39.47 -24.45
C HIS A 31 7.25 38.41 -25.04
N PHE A 32 6.11 38.82 -25.61
CA PHE A 32 5.19 37.89 -26.29
C PHE A 32 5.85 37.17 -27.45
N ASN A 33 6.57 37.88 -28.33
CA ASN A 33 7.20 37.28 -29.50
C ASN A 33 8.28 36.28 -29.11
N ASN A 34 9.10 36.61 -28.11
CA ASN A 34 10.12 35.69 -27.59
C ASN A 34 9.48 34.45 -27.00
N ARG A 35 8.41 34.61 -26.21
CA ARG A 35 7.69 33.50 -25.60
C ARG A 35 7.02 32.60 -26.64
N PHE A 36 6.40 33.16 -27.65
CA PHE A 36 5.83 32.38 -28.75
C PHE A 36 6.88 31.57 -29.50
N ALA A 37 8.04 32.16 -29.79
CA ALA A 37 9.13 31.42 -30.42
C ALA A 37 9.62 30.25 -29.56
N GLN A 38 9.73 30.46 -28.25
CA GLN A 38 10.08 29.42 -27.29
C GLN A 38 9.02 28.32 -27.24
N LEU A 39 7.73 28.66 -27.06
CA LEU A 39 6.64 27.69 -27.03
C LEU A 39 6.51 26.93 -28.34
N ASP A 40 6.64 27.60 -29.48
CA ASP A 40 6.65 26.96 -30.80
C ASP A 40 7.78 25.93 -30.94
N THR A 41 8.95 26.23 -30.40
CA THR A 41 10.08 25.29 -30.40
C THR A 41 9.82 24.08 -29.47
N LEU A 42 9.36 24.34 -28.26
CA LEU A 42 9.07 23.30 -27.26
C LEU A 42 7.95 22.35 -27.70
N LEU A 43 6.92 22.90 -28.36
CA LEU A 43 5.78 22.10 -28.82
C LEU A 43 6.04 21.34 -30.12
N ASN A 44 6.92 21.86 -31.01
CA ASN A 44 7.26 21.20 -32.25
C ASN A 44 8.34 20.10 -32.07
N HIS A 45 9.16 20.22 -31.03
CA HIS A 45 10.21 19.25 -30.70
C HIS A 45 10.02 18.69 -29.28
N PRO A 46 8.88 18.01 -29.02
CA PRO A 46 8.60 17.48 -27.69
C PRO A 46 9.56 16.33 -27.36
N ILE A 47 9.98 16.28 -26.10
CA ILE A 47 10.64 15.11 -25.56
C ILE A 47 9.57 14.09 -25.15
N TRP A 48 9.49 12.99 -25.89
CA TRP A 48 8.55 11.92 -25.57
C TRP A 48 9.09 11.06 -24.41
N VAL A 49 8.26 10.87 -23.40
CA VAL A 49 8.54 9.99 -22.27
C VAL A 49 7.47 8.90 -22.21
N GLN A 50 7.87 7.72 -21.77
CA GLN A 50 6.92 6.65 -21.53
C GLN A 50 6.09 6.96 -20.28
N SER A 51 4.86 6.49 -20.27
CA SER A 51 4.03 6.57 -19.07
C SER A 51 4.72 5.85 -17.90
N PRO A 52 4.92 6.50 -16.75
CA PRO A 52 5.51 5.84 -15.59
C PRO A 52 4.78 4.58 -15.14
N VAL A 53 3.48 4.45 -15.43
CA VAL A 53 2.68 3.26 -15.10
C VAL A 53 3.20 1.99 -15.79
N ILE A 54 3.74 2.10 -17.03
CA ILE A 54 4.33 0.95 -17.74
C ILE A 54 5.58 0.45 -17.05
N ASN A 55 6.35 1.36 -16.43
CA ASN A 55 7.62 1.05 -15.75
C ASN A 55 7.42 0.62 -14.29
N LEU A 56 6.20 0.71 -13.77
CA LEU A 56 5.82 0.18 -12.47
C LEU A 56 5.79 -1.35 -12.41
N GLY A 57 6.31 -2.05 -13.38
CA GLY A 57 6.65 -3.43 -13.14
C GLY A 57 7.42 -3.45 -11.84
N LEU A 58 6.72 -3.76 -10.73
CA LEU A 58 7.29 -3.96 -9.40
C LEU A 58 8.60 -4.65 -9.63
N ASN A 59 9.65 -3.90 -9.53
CA ASN A 59 10.94 -4.27 -10.04
C ASN A 59 11.19 -5.70 -9.62
N ARG A 60 11.50 -6.59 -10.55
CA ARG A 60 11.89 -7.97 -10.26
C ARG A 60 12.89 -8.04 -9.11
N GLN A 61 13.60 -6.96 -8.86
CA GLN A 61 14.50 -6.74 -7.76
C GLN A 61 13.77 -6.68 -6.40
N HIS A 62 12.67 -5.95 -6.27
CA HIS A 62 11.90 -5.89 -5.01
C HIS A 62 11.22 -7.23 -4.70
N THR A 63 10.72 -7.94 -5.71
CA THR A 63 10.19 -9.28 -5.51
C THR A 63 11.29 -10.30 -5.16
N ALA A 64 12.49 -10.14 -5.68
CA ALA A 64 13.64 -10.97 -5.32
C ALA A 64 14.08 -10.71 -3.88
N ASP A 65 14.14 -9.45 -3.44
CA ASP A 65 14.50 -9.09 -2.07
C ASP A 65 13.50 -9.60 -1.04
N ILE A 66 12.19 -9.54 -1.35
CA ILE A 66 11.15 -10.16 -0.51
C ILE A 66 11.37 -11.67 -0.43
N ARG A 67 11.61 -12.34 -1.56
CA ARG A 67 11.84 -13.79 -1.59
C ARG A 67 13.08 -14.20 -0.81
N ASN A 68 14.18 -13.45 -0.93
CA ASN A 68 15.44 -13.74 -0.27
C ASN A 68 15.34 -13.53 1.25
N THR A 69 14.82 -12.39 1.69
CA THR A 69 14.63 -12.09 3.11
C THR A 69 13.67 -13.09 3.75
N ASP A 70 12.58 -13.42 3.08
CA ASP A 70 11.56 -14.35 3.51
C ASP A 70 12.16 -15.78 3.65
N SER A 71 12.87 -16.27 2.64
CA SER A 71 13.39 -17.64 2.65
C SER A 71 14.48 -17.89 3.72
N LEU A 72 15.40 -16.95 3.91
CA LEU A 72 16.51 -17.09 4.85
C LEU A 72 16.04 -16.98 6.31
N TYR A 73 15.23 -15.98 6.61
CA TYR A 73 14.76 -15.75 7.98
C TYR A 73 13.84 -16.88 8.46
N TRP A 74 12.87 -17.29 7.62
CA TRP A 74 11.87 -18.26 8.02
C TRP A 74 12.38 -19.68 8.02
N ALA A 75 13.31 -20.06 7.14
CA ALA A 75 13.91 -21.37 7.16
C ALA A 75 14.65 -21.63 8.49
N LYS A 76 15.40 -20.63 8.98
CA LYS A 76 16.12 -20.73 10.25
C LYS A 76 15.16 -20.79 11.45
N THR A 77 14.20 -19.87 11.53
CA THR A 77 13.23 -19.80 12.63
C THR A 77 12.30 -21.02 12.66
N ALA A 78 11.82 -21.46 11.50
CA ALA A 78 10.98 -22.64 11.40
C ALA A 78 11.73 -23.92 11.84
N HIS A 79 13.00 -24.05 11.50
CA HIS A 79 13.82 -25.18 11.92
C HIS A 79 13.98 -25.23 13.44
N GLU A 80 14.28 -24.11 14.07
CA GLU A 80 14.42 -24.03 15.54
C GLU A 80 13.09 -24.34 16.26
N GLN A 81 11.98 -23.80 15.80
CA GLN A 81 10.67 -24.06 16.38
C GLN A 81 10.21 -25.51 16.19
N LEU A 82 10.51 -26.11 15.04
CA LEU A 82 10.26 -27.54 14.83
C LEU A 82 11.14 -28.42 15.71
N ALA A 83 12.35 -28.00 16.04
CA ALA A 83 13.22 -28.69 16.98
C ALA A 83 12.63 -28.67 18.40
N ILE A 84 12.10 -27.52 18.83
CA ILE A 84 11.39 -27.38 20.13
C ILE A 84 10.15 -28.29 20.18
N ALA A 85 9.37 -28.36 19.08
CA ALA A 85 8.19 -29.22 19.01
C ALA A 85 8.48 -30.73 19.05
N ARG A 86 9.76 -31.13 18.97
CA ARG A 86 10.21 -32.53 19.08
C ARG A 86 10.35 -33.01 20.52
N HIS A 87 9.73 -32.34 21.49
CA HIS A 87 9.78 -32.75 22.88
C HIS A 87 9.36 -34.22 23.08
N ASN A 88 10.22 -35.00 23.75
CA ASN A 88 10.02 -36.46 23.91
C ASN A 88 9.08 -36.82 25.06
N GLY A 89 8.57 -35.85 25.81
CA GLY A 89 7.71 -36.11 26.98
C GLY A 89 8.49 -36.59 28.23
N LEU A 90 9.81 -36.57 28.20
CA LEU A 90 10.65 -36.85 29.37
C LEU A 90 10.71 -35.60 30.25
N GLU A 91 10.39 -35.78 31.53
CA GLU A 91 10.39 -34.72 32.53
C GLU A 91 11.24 -35.18 33.73
N VAL A 92 12.08 -34.28 34.21
CA VAL A 92 12.81 -34.48 35.46
C VAL A 92 12.24 -33.49 36.48
N THR A 93 11.72 -34.04 37.56
CA THR A 93 11.19 -33.23 38.67
C THR A 93 12.01 -33.44 39.92
N GLY A 94 12.48 -32.36 40.51
CA GLY A 94 13.14 -32.36 41.80
C GLY A 94 12.24 -31.75 42.86
N GLN A 95 12.14 -32.41 44.00
CA GLN A 95 11.36 -31.89 45.13
C GLN A 95 12.17 -31.98 46.41
N VAL A 96 12.11 -30.96 47.22
CA VAL A 96 12.75 -30.92 48.55
C VAL A 96 11.69 -30.60 49.58
N TYR A 97 11.57 -31.47 50.57
CA TYR A 97 10.65 -31.26 51.68
C TYR A 97 11.47 -31.13 52.96
N ALA A 98 11.18 -30.12 53.76
CA ALA A 98 11.70 -29.96 55.10
C ALA A 98 10.53 -29.92 56.08
N ARG A 99 10.67 -30.59 57.23
CA ARG A 99 9.70 -30.56 58.32
C ARG A 99 10.39 -30.00 59.57
N PRO A 100 10.40 -28.69 59.72
CA PRO A 100 11.08 -28.04 60.86
C PRO A 100 10.46 -28.38 62.22
N ASP A 101 9.17 -28.67 62.24
CA ASP A 101 8.38 -28.89 63.45
C ASP A 101 8.11 -30.37 63.78
N ALA A 102 8.92 -31.29 63.23
CA ALA A 102 8.77 -32.68 63.55
C ALA A 102 9.22 -32.94 65.01
N TYR A 103 8.30 -32.79 65.94
CA TYR A 103 8.49 -33.25 67.29
C TYR A 103 8.52 -34.78 67.31
N PHE A 104 9.60 -35.34 67.88
CA PHE A 104 9.77 -36.76 68.07
C PHE A 104 9.39 -37.07 69.50
N ASP A 105 8.21 -37.70 69.72
CA ASP A 105 7.91 -38.34 70.94
C ASP A 105 8.68 -39.70 70.93
N ALA A 106 9.72 -39.76 71.71
CA ALA A 106 10.61 -40.92 71.74
C ALA A 106 10.11 -42.10 72.65
N ASP A 107 8.90 -41.97 73.24
CA ASP A 107 8.49 -42.86 74.33
C ASP A 107 7.36 -43.84 74.01
N ASN A 108 7.02 -44.08 72.74
CA ASN A 108 6.08 -45.19 72.39
C ASN A 108 6.74 -46.30 71.63
N ASP A 109 7.14 -47.33 72.37
CA ASP A 109 7.76 -48.57 71.87
C ASP A 109 6.88 -49.46 71.00
N ASP A 110 5.57 -49.10 70.79
CA ASP A 110 4.59 -49.98 70.12
C ASP A 110 4.00 -49.35 68.80
N ALA A 111 4.47 -48.23 68.35
CA ALA A 111 4.03 -47.67 67.08
C ALA A 111 4.81 -48.25 65.91
N GLU A 112 4.17 -48.97 65.00
CA GLU A 112 4.72 -49.32 63.69
C GLU A 112 5.57 -48.15 63.17
N GLN A 113 6.82 -48.45 62.79
CA GLN A 113 7.83 -47.49 62.39
C GLN A 113 7.32 -46.65 61.20
N VAL A 114 6.54 -45.66 61.46
CA VAL A 114 6.35 -44.53 60.54
C VAL A 114 7.67 -43.79 60.51
N SER A 115 8.49 -44.01 59.52
CA SER A 115 9.80 -43.44 59.39
C SER A 115 9.67 -41.89 59.23
N GLN A 116 9.76 -41.23 60.40
CA GLN A 116 9.69 -39.77 60.46
C GLN A 116 11.01 -39.22 59.97
N TYR A 117 10.96 -38.43 58.92
CA TYR A 117 12.14 -37.78 58.35
C TYR A 117 12.10 -36.25 58.57
N LYS A 118 13.24 -35.69 58.91
CA LYS A 118 13.41 -34.22 59.00
C LYS A 118 13.43 -33.53 57.65
N ALA A 119 14.05 -34.14 56.66
CA ALA A 119 14.03 -33.66 55.29
C ALA A 119 13.98 -34.83 54.30
N LYS A 120 13.40 -34.55 53.16
CA LYS A 120 13.30 -35.47 52.03
C LYS A 120 13.71 -34.75 50.76
N THR A 121 14.66 -35.30 50.03
CA THR A 121 14.89 -34.92 48.64
C THR A 121 14.40 -36.01 47.73
N GLN A 122 13.80 -35.61 46.63
CA GLN A 122 13.24 -36.53 45.67
C GLN A 122 13.61 -36.07 44.26
N ALA A 123 14.15 -36.96 43.45
CA ALA A 123 14.31 -36.78 42.02
C ALA A 123 13.47 -37.83 41.29
N GLU A 124 12.66 -37.38 40.36
CA GLU A 124 11.80 -38.25 39.57
C GLU A 124 12.06 -38.02 38.09
N LEU A 125 12.34 -39.08 37.36
CA LEU A 125 12.36 -39.08 35.89
C LEU A 125 11.03 -39.67 35.45
N GLY A 126 10.16 -38.84 34.87
CA GLY A 126 8.85 -39.23 34.34
C GLY A 126 8.83 -39.15 32.82
N TRP A 127 8.10 -40.06 32.20
CA TRP A 127 7.85 -40.02 30.76
C TRP A 127 6.37 -39.93 30.49
N ASN A 128 5.92 -38.76 30.04
CA ASN A 128 4.53 -38.54 29.67
C ASN A 128 4.26 -39.10 28.26
N ILE A 129 3.78 -40.35 28.20
CA ILE A 129 3.60 -41.08 26.94
C ILE A 129 2.55 -40.40 26.05
N ILE A 130 1.44 -39.89 26.62
CA ILE A 130 0.33 -39.29 25.86
C ILE A 130 0.75 -37.96 25.25
N ASN A 131 1.56 -37.17 25.96
CA ASN A 131 2.11 -35.91 25.46
C ASN A 131 3.42 -36.08 24.68
N SER A 132 3.85 -37.31 24.43
CA SER A 132 5.11 -37.61 23.78
C SER A 132 5.02 -37.42 22.25
N LYS A 133 6.22 -37.37 21.64
CA LYS A 133 6.44 -37.43 20.20
C LYS A 133 5.68 -38.56 19.50
N PHE A 134 5.45 -39.68 20.20
CA PHE A 134 4.84 -40.88 19.62
C PHE A 134 3.33 -40.72 19.38
N TYR A 135 2.61 -40.00 20.24
CA TYR A 135 1.16 -39.93 20.17
C TYR A 135 0.64 -38.64 19.51
N GLN A 136 1.25 -37.48 19.76
CA GLN A 136 0.81 -36.17 19.26
C GLN A 136 1.88 -35.49 18.39
N GLY A 137 2.97 -36.13 18.14
CA GLY A 137 4.14 -35.50 17.51
C GLY A 137 3.87 -35.04 16.09
N LYS A 138 2.98 -35.71 15.36
CA LYS A 138 2.58 -35.31 14.00
C LYS A 138 1.75 -34.01 14.01
N GLU A 139 0.75 -33.98 14.85
CA GLU A 139 -0.16 -32.86 14.98
C GLU A 139 0.51 -31.62 15.60
N LYS A 140 1.41 -31.83 16.59
CA LYS A 140 2.22 -30.74 17.17
C LYS A 140 3.17 -30.12 16.14
N LYS A 141 3.83 -30.97 15.33
CA LYS A 141 4.67 -30.47 14.23
C LYS A 141 3.84 -29.72 13.18
N ALA A 142 2.68 -30.25 12.82
CA ALA A 142 1.77 -29.61 11.89
C ALA A 142 1.31 -28.24 12.44
N LYS A 143 0.98 -28.16 13.73
CA LYS A 143 0.60 -26.89 14.38
C LYS A 143 1.71 -25.84 14.28
N VAL A 144 2.95 -26.23 14.60
CA VAL A 144 4.10 -25.33 14.52
C VAL A 144 4.38 -24.91 13.07
N ALA A 145 4.29 -25.84 12.12
CA ALA A 145 4.48 -25.54 10.70
C ALA A 145 3.41 -24.56 10.18
N LEU A 146 2.16 -24.78 10.53
CA LEU A 146 1.05 -23.89 10.16
C LEU A 146 1.15 -22.50 10.82
N ALA A 147 1.55 -22.45 12.10
CA ALA A 147 1.77 -21.18 12.80
C ALA A 147 2.91 -20.38 12.16
N ASN A 148 3.99 -21.05 11.74
CA ASN A 148 5.10 -20.43 11.03
C ASN A 148 4.65 -19.92 9.65
N GLU A 149 3.88 -20.70 8.91
CA GLU A 149 3.36 -20.28 7.60
C GLU A 149 2.42 -19.10 7.74
N LEU A 150 1.57 -19.08 8.77
CA LEU A 150 0.71 -17.92 9.06
C LEU A 150 1.53 -16.66 9.33
N SER A 151 2.54 -16.75 10.19
CA SER A 151 3.43 -15.62 10.49
C SER A 151 4.18 -15.15 9.25
N ARG A 152 4.64 -16.09 8.42
CA ARG A 152 5.27 -15.80 7.14
C ARG A 152 4.35 -15.02 6.19
N LEU A 153 3.11 -15.48 6.02
CA LEU A 153 2.13 -14.81 5.17
C LEU A 153 1.78 -13.41 5.69
N GLN A 154 1.66 -13.24 7.02
CA GLN A 154 1.41 -11.94 7.63
C GLN A 154 2.59 -10.97 7.42
N SER A 155 3.82 -11.44 7.59
CA SER A 155 5.02 -10.65 7.32
C SER A 155 5.10 -10.26 5.84
N LYS A 156 4.81 -11.22 4.95
CA LYS A 156 4.76 -10.97 3.52
C LYS A 156 3.71 -9.91 3.15
N LYS A 157 2.53 -9.95 3.77
CA LYS A 157 1.49 -8.93 3.57
C LYS A 157 1.97 -7.53 3.93
N ARG A 158 2.67 -7.38 5.08
CA ARG A 158 3.23 -6.08 5.50
C ARG A 158 4.28 -5.57 4.52
N LEU A 159 5.26 -6.42 4.18
CA LEU A 159 6.30 -6.06 3.22
C LEU A 159 5.72 -5.63 1.86
N THR A 160 4.68 -6.32 1.41
CA THR A 160 3.99 -5.97 0.17
C THR A 160 3.33 -4.59 0.27
N ALA A 161 2.67 -4.29 1.39
CA ALA A 161 2.05 -2.99 1.60
C ALA A 161 3.08 -1.86 1.55
N ASP A 162 4.24 -2.03 2.21
CA ASP A 162 5.33 -1.05 2.21
C ASP A 162 5.92 -0.81 0.81
N ILE A 163 6.00 -1.87 -0.01
CA ILE A 163 6.48 -1.75 -1.41
C ILE A 163 5.51 -0.95 -2.26
N TYR A 164 4.20 -1.22 -2.13
CA TYR A 164 3.19 -0.47 -2.89
C TYR A 164 3.09 0.99 -2.45
N GLU A 165 3.33 1.29 -1.17
CA GLU A 165 3.41 2.67 -0.69
C GLU A 165 4.59 3.41 -1.33
N LYS A 166 5.77 2.81 -1.32
CA LYS A 166 6.95 3.37 -2.01
C LYS A 166 6.72 3.53 -3.52
N ALA A 167 6.11 2.54 -4.17
CA ALA A 167 5.78 2.63 -5.59
C ALA A 167 4.80 3.77 -5.88
N ALA A 168 3.83 4.03 -5.00
CA ALA A 168 2.91 5.15 -5.11
C ALA A 168 3.61 6.50 -4.91
N GLU A 169 4.56 6.58 -3.96
CA GLU A 169 5.38 7.77 -3.74
C GLU A 169 6.27 8.06 -4.96
N GLU A 170 7.00 7.07 -5.46
CA GLU A 170 7.85 7.21 -6.65
C GLU A 170 7.05 7.63 -7.89
N LEU A 171 5.88 7.02 -8.10
CA LEU A 171 4.96 7.40 -9.17
C LEU A 171 4.52 8.85 -9.04
N THR A 172 4.13 9.24 -7.84
CA THR A 172 3.67 10.61 -7.55
C THR A 172 4.78 11.61 -7.78
N GLU A 173 6.00 11.33 -7.32
CA GLU A 173 7.16 12.20 -7.55
C GLU A 173 7.49 12.38 -9.04
N GLN A 174 7.44 11.28 -9.83
CA GLN A 174 7.69 11.34 -11.25
C GLN A 174 6.64 12.20 -11.97
N TYR A 175 5.36 11.98 -11.70
CA TYR A 175 4.29 12.79 -12.29
C TYR A 175 4.34 14.24 -11.81
N ASN A 176 4.62 14.49 -10.54
CA ASN A 176 4.77 15.84 -10.00
C ASN A 176 5.87 16.62 -10.71
N PHE A 177 7.00 15.95 -11.04
CA PHE A 177 8.04 16.56 -11.85
C PHE A 177 7.53 17.00 -13.24
N TYR A 178 6.82 16.12 -13.96
CA TYR A 178 6.28 16.45 -15.28
C TYR A 178 5.17 17.50 -15.23
N ILE A 179 4.28 17.40 -14.26
CA ILE A 179 3.22 18.38 -14.02
C ILE A 179 3.84 19.74 -13.66
N GLY A 180 4.82 19.75 -12.77
CA GLY A 180 5.53 20.96 -12.36
C GLY A 180 6.19 21.69 -13.52
N THR A 181 6.81 20.97 -14.47
CA THR A 181 7.39 21.62 -15.68
C THR A 181 6.31 22.29 -16.53
N ILE A 182 5.13 21.69 -16.66
CA ILE A 182 4.02 22.29 -17.41
C ILE A 182 3.50 23.53 -16.70
N ILE A 183 3.31 23.45 -15.37
CA ILE A 183 2.83 24.59 -14.57
C ILE A 183 3.84 25.75 -14.61
N ALA A 184 5.17 25.46 -14.60
CA ALA A 184 6.18 26.49 -14.73
C ALA A 184 6.06 27.24 -16.07
N HIS A 185 5.87 26.52 -17.18
CA HIS A 185 5.61 27.16 -18.46
C HIS A 185 4.29 27.93 -18.51
N ARG A 186 3.26 27.44 -17.81
CA ARG A 186 2.00 28.16 -17.68
C ARG A 186 2.17 29.44 -16.87
N LEU A 187 2.97 29.40 -15.81
CA LEU A 187 3.30 30.56 -14.98
C LEU A 187 4.00 31.64 -15.80
N ASP A 188 5.01 31.29 -16.60
CA ASP A 188 5.68 32.24 -17.50
C ASP A 188 4.69 32.92 -18.46
N ASN A 189 3.70 32.17 -18.98
CA ASN A 189 2.67 32.74 -19.85
C ASN A 189 1.77 33.72 -19.07
N LEU A 190 1.37 33.35 -17.86
CA LEU A 190 0.52 34.18 -16.98
C LEU A 190 1.25 35.44 -16.54
N ASP A 191 2.57 35.41 -16.34
CA ASP A 191 3.37 36.58 -16.02
C ASP A 191 3.34 37.61 -17.16
N ILE A 192 3.55 37.17 -18.39
CA ILE A 192 3.51 38.04 -19.58
C ILE A 192 2.09 38.59 -19.79
N MET A 193 1.06 37.75 -19.57
CA MET A 193 -0.34 38.21 -19.67
C MET A 193 -0.67 39.23 -18.57
N ASN A 194 -0.19 39.01 -17.35
CA ASN A 194 -0.40 39.95 -16.23
C ASN A 194 0.30 41.28 -16.52
N GLU A 195 1.52 41.31 -17.01
CA GLU A 195 2.21 42.54 -17.43
C GLU A 195 1.41 43.29 -18.50
N ALA A 196 0.90 42.57 -19.51
CA ALA A 196 0.09 43.16 -20.56
C ALA A 196 -1.23 43.73 -20.01
N TYR A 197 -1.91 43.03 -19.10
CA TYR A 197 -3.15 43.53 -18.49
C TYR A 197 -2.91 44.71 -17.55
N GLN A 198 -1.81 44.74 -16.80
CA GLN A 198 -1.41 45.89 -16.00
C GLN A 198 -1.24 47.14 -16.87
N PHE A 199 -0.48 46.99 -17.98
CA PHE A 199 -0.30 48.10 -18.95
C PHE A 199 -1.61 48.60 -19.56
N MET A 200 -2.56 47.70 -19.84
CA MET A 200 -3.86 48.04 -20.35
C MET A 200 -4.75 48.73 -19.32
N LEU A 201 -4.64 48.32 -18.04
CA LEU A 201 -5.36 48.94 -16.94
C LEU A 201 -4.91 50.38 -16.66
N GLU A 202 -3.59 50.63 -16.67
CA GLU A 202 -3.01 51.97 -16.52
C GLU A 202 -3.52 52.97 -17.61
N LYS A 203 -3.99 52.42 -18.71
CA LYS A 203 -4.56 53.18 -19.83
C LYS A 203 -6.09 53.26 -19.82
N ASP A 204 -6.76 52.85 -18.72
CA ASP A 204 -8.22 52.78 -18.60
C ASP A 204 -8.93 51.98 -19.72
N ARG A 205 -8.26 50.91 -20.23
CA ARG A 205 -8.71 50.21 -21.43
C ARG A 205 -9.29 48.85 -21.17
N ILE A 206 -9.22 48.36 -19.93
CA ILE A 206 -9.71 47.03 -19.53
C ILE A 206 -10.37 47.10 -18.16
N SER A 207 -11.33 46.18 -17.88
CA SER A 207 -11.91 46.05 -16.56
C SER A 207 -10.98 45.30 -15.62
N ASN A 208 -11.02 45.59 -14.32
CA ASN A 208 -10.25 44.93 -13.28
C ASN A 208 -10.49 43.40 -13.24
N ASP A 209 -11.67 42.93 -13.65
CA ASP A 209 -12.05 41.50 -13.55
C ASP A 209 -11.11 40.57 -14.34
N LYS A 210 -10.68 40.99 -15.55
CA LYS A 210 -9.75 40.17 -16.35
C LYS A 210 -8.36 40.09 -15.76
N MET A 211 -7.88 41.22 -15.21
CA MET A 211 -6.60 41.23 -14.51
C MET A 211 -6.64 40.38 -13.25
N LEU A 212 -7.70 40.52 -12.44
CA LEU A 212 -7.89 39.72 -11.22
C LEU A 212 -7.96 38.22 -11.53
N LYS A 213 -8.60 37.83 -12.64
CA LYS A 213 -8.65 36.44 -13.09
C LYS A 213 -7.24 35.90 -13.35
N VAL A 214 -6.44 36.59 -14.16
CA VAL A 214 -5.05 36.15 -14.46
C VAL A 214 -4.17 36.14 -13.22
N MET A 215 -4.34 37.14 -12.33
CA MET A 215 -3.61 37.20 -11.07
C MET A 215 -3.95 36.03 -10.15
N ASN A 216 -5.21 35.65 -10.05
CA ASN A 216 -5.64 34.48 -9.27
C ASN A 216 -5.12 33.17 -9.87
N GLU A 217 -5.15 33.03 -11.19
CA GLU A 217 -4.57 31.86 -11.87
C GLU A 217 -3.05 31.77 -11.67
N LYS A 218 -2.35 32.92 -11.68
CA LYS A 218 -0.92 33.00 -11.38
C LYS A 218 -0.63 32.54 -9.94
N LEU A 219 -1.33 33.08 -8.95
CA LEU A 219 -1.18 32.71 -7.54
C LEU A 219 -1.46 31.22 -7.32
N ALA A 220 -2.47 30.67 -7.99
CA ALA A 220 -2.75 29.24 -7.93
C ALA A 220 -1.61 28.40 -8.54
N ALA A 221 -1.05 28.82 -9.67
CA ALA A 221 0.09 28.14 -10.29
C ALA A 221 1.36 28.21 -9.42
N GLU A 222 1.66 29.37 -8.81
CA GLU A 222 2.77 29.52 -7.86
C GLU A 222 2.61 28.59 -6.65
N TYR A 223 1.41 28.51 -6.10
CA TYR A 223 1.10 27.61 -4.99
C TYR A 223 1.28 26.14 -5.39
N ASP A 224 0.75 25.73 -6.54
CA ASP A 224 0.88 24.35 -7.05
C ASP A 224 2.36 23.97 -7.24
N ILE A 225 3.19 24.86 -7.81
CA ILE A 225 4.64 24.63 -7.95
C ILE A 225 5.31 24.45 -6.60
N SER A 226 4.98 25.29 -5.63
CA SER A 226 5.59 25.21 -4.29
C SER A 226 5.33 23.88 -3.60
N ILE A 227 4.17 23.26 -3.86
CA ILE A 227 3.81 21.95 -3.30
C ILE A 227 4.44 20.81 -4.09
N LEU A 228 4.38 20.88 -5.42
CA LEU A 228 4.77 19.75 -6.28
C LEU A 228 6.29 19.61 -6.45
N CYS A 229 7.03 20.71 -6.39
CA CYS A 229 8.44 20.77 -6.76
C CYS A 229 9.29 21.60 -5.79
N SER A 230 9.03 21.54 -4.48
CA SER A 230 9.70 22.37 -3.46
C SER A 230 11.24 22.29 -3.52
N ASP A 231 11.80 21.15 -3.93
CA ASP A 231 13.24 20.88 -3.88
C ASP A 231 13.89 20.74 -5.27
N ARG A 232 13.16 20.97 -6.35
CA ARG A 232 13.67 20.77 -7.72
C ARG A 232 13.62 22.06 -8.52
N ASP A 233 14.77 22.40 -9.13
CA ASP A 233 14.80 23.45 -10.15
C ASP A 233 14.12 22.96 -11.43
N ILE A 234 12.94 23.50 -11.69
CA ILE A 234 12.12 23.22 -12.89
C ILE A 234 12.19 24.35 -13.91
N SER A 235 12.91 25.44 -13.59
CA SER A 235 13.12 26.57 -14.49
C SER A 235 13.80 26.12 -15.78
N ASN A 236 13.29 26.56 -16.92
CA ASN A 236 13.85 26.24 -18.25
C ASN A 236 13.90 24.75 -18.63
N LYS A 237 13.15 23.89 -17.95
CA LYS A 237 13.05 22.48 -18.36
C LYS A 237 12.19 22.33 -19.63
N PRO A 238 12.45 21.30 -20.45
CA PRO A 238 11.63 21.02 -21.62
C PRO A 238 10.22 20.58 -21.22
N ILE A 239 9.28 20.74 -22.14
CA ILE A 239 7.95 20.14 -22.00
C ILE A 239 8.06 18.66 -22.37
N TYR A 240 7.82 17.79 -21.40
CA TYR A 240 7.75 16.35 -21.63
C TYR A 240 6.36 15.96 -22.13
N ARG A 241 6.29 15.18 -23.20
CA ARG A 241 5.04 14.64 -23.71
C ARG A 241 4.92 13.16 -23.40
N MET A 242 3.76 12.75 -22.88
CA MET A 242 3.40 11.37 -22.69
C MET A 242 2.36 10.97 -23.73
N LYS A 243 2.50 9.76 -24.27
CA LYS A 243 1.46 9.21 -25.12
C LYS A 243 0.24 8.86 -24.26
N PRO A 244 -0.97 9.25 -24.68
CA PRO A 244 -2.17 8.84 -23.99
C PRO A 244 -2.35 7.32 -24.14
N THR A 245 -2.66 6.66 -23.04
CA THR A 245 -2.81 5.21 -22.99
C THR A 245 -4.09 4.83 -22.31
N ARG A 246 -4.62 3.65 -22.67
CA ARG A 246 -5.75 3.01 -22.02
C ARG A 246 -5.27 1.77 -21.27
N ILE A 247 -5.75 1.55 -20.06
CA ILE A 247 -5.50 0.33 -19.30
C ILE A 247 -6.69 -0.59 -19.43
N LEU A 248 -6.44 -1.81 -19.93
CA LEU A 248 -7.40 -2.90 -19.90
C LEU A 248 -7.11 -3.80 -18.71
N VAL A 249 -8.16 -4.22 -18.03
CA VAL A 249 -8.05 -5.11 -16.86
C VAL A 249 -8.75 -6.44 -17.18
N ASP A 250 -8.01 -7.55 -17.04
CA ASP A 250 -8.63 -8.88 -17.06
C ASP A 250 -9.33 -9.13 -15.72
N THR A 251 -10.60 -8.80 -15.70
CA THR A 251 -11.43 -8.95 -14.51
C THR A 251 -11.59 -10.41 -14.09
N THR A 252 -11.58 -11.36 -15.04
CA THR A 252 -11.73 -12.79 -14.74
C THR A 252 -10.51 -13.30 -13.98
N ALA A 253 -9.31 -13.00 -14.49
CA ALA A 253 -8.07 -13.34 -13.84
C ALA A 253 -7.96 -12.67 -12.47
N LEU A 254 -8.37 -11.39 -12.37
CA LEU A 254 -8.36 -10.63 -11.11
C LEU A 254 -9.27 -11.26 -10.05
N TRP A 255 -10.51 -11.62 -10.40
CA TRP A 255 -11.43 -12.26 -9.45
C TRP A 255 -10.96 -13.64 -9.02
N HIS A 256 -10.39 -14.42 -9.95
CA HIS A 256 -9.80 -15.71 -9.61
C HIS A 256 -8.63 -15.55 -8.62
N HIS A 257 -7.77 -14.57 -8.85
CA HIS A 257 -6.65 -14.28 -7.94
C HIS A 257 -7.14 -13.89 -6.54
N ILE A 258 -8.18 -13.04 -6.42
CA ILE A 258 -8.75 -12.66 -5.13
C ILE A 258 -9.27 -13.89 -4.38
N ASP A 259 -9.92 -14.81 -5.07
CA ASP A 259 -10.55 -15.98 -4.44
C ASP A 259 -9.56 -17.06 -4.00
N GLN A 260 -8.46 -17.25 -4.75
CA GLN A 260 -7.59 -18.42 -4.62
C GLN A 260 -6.13 -18.09 -4.25
N GLU A 261 -5.59 -17.03 -4.82
CA GLU A 261 -4.14 -16.79 -4.81
C GLU A 261 -3.70 -15.66 -3.91
N SER A 262 -4.62 -14.77 -3.51
CA SER A 262 -4.30 -13.63 -2.65
C SER A 262 -3.70 -14.09 -1.32
N ILE A 263 -2.83 -13.27 -0.74
CA ILE A 263 -2.26 -13.55 0.59
C ILE A 263 -3.37 -13.69 1.63
N ASP A 264 -4.41 -12.90 1.53
CA ASP A 264 -5.54 -12.94 2.48
C ASP A 264 -6.31 -14.27 2.36
N ALA A 265 -6.56 -14.74 1.14
CA ALA A 265 -7.16 -16.07 0.94
C ALA A 265 -6.29 -17.18 1.55
N ARG A 266 -4.97 -17.12 1.35
CA ARG A 266 -4.03 -18.09 1.94
C ARG A 266 -3.97 -18.00 3.46
N ILE A 267 -3.96 -16.81 4.04
CA ILE A 267 -4.01 -16.61 5.50
C ILE A 267 -5.24 -17.29 6.10
N VAL A 268 -6.40 -17.12 5.48
CA VAL A 268 -7.64 -17.74 5.96
C VAL A 268 -7.58 -19.26 5.83
N MET A 269 -7.08 -19.78 4.69
CA MET A 269 -6.89 -21.25 4.52
C MET A 269 -5.98 -21.83 5.60
N VAL A 270 -4.86 -21.15 5.93
CA VAL A 270 -3.96 -21.60 6.99
C VAL A 270 -4.62 -21.50 8.37
N LYS A 271 -5.40 -20.46 8.66
CA LYS A 271 -6.18 -20.38 9.91
C LYS A 271 -7.21 -21.51 10.04
N GLU A 272 -7.92 -21.86 8.97
CA GLU A 272 -8.80 -23.02 8.95
C GLU A 272 -8.05 -24.33 9.23
N GLN A 273 -6.88 -24.51 8.63
CA GLN A 273 -6.03 -25.67 8.88
C GLN A 273 -5.51 -25.73 10.32
N ILE A 274 -5.19 -24.60 10.93
CA ILE A 274 -4.81 -24.50 12.34
C ILE A 274 -5.99 -24.94 13.22
N ALA A 275 -7.21 -24.42 12.97
CA ALA A 275 -8.41 -24.80 13.71
C ALA A 275 -8.73 -26.30 13.56
N ASP A 276 -8.58 -26.87 12.37
CA ASP A 276 -8.72 -28.31 12.14
C ASP A 276 -7.68 -29.13 12.91
N ASN A 277 -6.43 -28.68 12.91
CA ASN A 277 -5.36 -29.36 13.65
C ASN A 277 -5.55 -29.26 15.16
N ASP A 278 -5.99 -28.10 15.66
CA ASP A 278 -6.31 -27.91 17.07
C ASP A 278 -7.51 -28.74 17.51
N SER A 279 -8.52 -28.93 16.64
CA SER A 279 -9.62 -29.87 16.89
C SER A 279 -9.14 -31.31 16.99
N LYS A 280 -8.21 -31.75 16.12
CA LYS A 280 -7.57 -33.08 16.23
C LYS A 280 -6.78 -33.19 17.52
N LEU A 281 -5.96 -32.21 17.86
CA LEU A 281 -5.21 -32.18 19.12
C LEU A 281 -6.16 -32.23 20.34
N ALA A 282 -7.30 -31.55 20.31
CA ALA A 282 -8.28 -31.59 21.39
C ALA A 282 -8.87 -33.00 21.59
N ASN A 283 -8.96 -33.80 20.54
CA ASN A 283 -9.38 -35.21 20.66
C ASN A 283 -8.31 -36.07 21.37
N TYR A 284 -7.02 -35.75 21.18
CA TYR A 284 -5.91 -36.46 21.82
C TYR A 284 -5.56 -35.89 23.21
N LEU A 285 -5.85 -34.65 23.48
CA LEU A 285 -5.70 -34.04 24.80
C LEU A 285 -6.80 -34.56 25.74
N SER A 286 -6.88 -35.89 25.87
CA SER A 286 -7.47 -36.44 27.08
C SER A 286 -6.64 -35.87 28.23
N THR A 287 -7.29 -35.32 29.19
CA THR A 287 -6.70 -34.91 30.46
C THR A 287 -6.13 -36.10 31.22
N THR A 288 -6.30 -37.32 30.70
CA THR A 288 -5.69 -38.54 31.18
C THR A 288 -4.19 -38.54 30.88
N ARG A 289 -3.40 -38.66 31.91
CA ARG A 289 -1.94 -38.76 31.78
C ARG A 289 -1.48 -40.16 32.21
N ILE A 290 -0.66 -40.77 31.40
CA ILE A 290 0.00 -42.01 31.73
C ILE A 290 1.50 -41.71 31.77
N THR A 291 2.08 -41.76 32.96
CA THR A 291 3.46 -41.38 33.19
C THR A 291 4.21 -42.52 33.89
N PRO A 292 4.89 -43.42 33.18
CA PRO A 292 5.89 -44.24 33.78
C PRO A 292 6.96 -43.36 34.43
N PHE A 293 7.37 -43.69 35.60
CA PHE A 293 8.39 -42.93 36.31
C PHE A 293 9.37 -43.80 37.03
N ALA A 294 10.59 -43.30 37.13
CA ALA A 294 11.60 -43.80 38.06
C ALA A 294 11.90 -42.68 39.04
N ARG A 295 11.78 -42.97 40.29
CA ARG A 295 11.94 -42.01 41.38
C ARG A 295 13.03 -42.46 42.29
N TRP A 296 13.89 -41.55 42.68
CA TRP A 296 14.85 -41.72 43.75
C TRP A 296 14.55 -40.73 44.85
N SER A 297 14.47 -41.26 46.10
CA SER A 297 14.16 -40.47 47.29
C SER A 297 15.21 -40.67 48.32
N SER A 298 15.72 -39.60 48.90
CA SER A 298 16.65 -39.61 50.02
C SER A 298 15.97 -38.97 51.22
N TYR A 299 15.95 -39.71 52.32
CA TYR A 299 15.31 -39.30 53.55
C TYR A 299 16.34 -39.07 54.63
N TRP A 300 16.38 -37.90 55.21
CA TRP A 300 17.16 -37.61 56.40
C TRP A 300 16.29 -37.85 57.64
N GLN A 301 16.62 -38.93 58.34
CA GLN A 301 15.93 -39.32 59.55
C GLN A 301 16.37 -38.49 60.75
N SER A 302 15.60 -38.54 61.85
CA SER A 302 15.86 -37.84 63.11
C SER A 302 17.17 -38.25 63.76
N ASN A 303 17.60 -39.50 63.57
CA ASN A 303 18.85 -40.06 64.09
C ASN A 303 20.07 -39.78 63.20
N ASN A 304 20.00 -38.79 62.32
CA ASN A 304 21.01 -38.40 61.35
C ASN A 304 21.41 -39.53 60.36
N LYS A 305 20.60 -40.59 60.24
CA LYS A 305 20.77 -41.59 59.19
C LYS A 305 20.12 -41.10 57.89
N ILE A 306 20.75 -41.44 56.77
CA ILE A 306 20.23 -41.21 55.46
C ILE A 306 19.72 -42.53 54.91
N SER A 307 18.45 -42.58 54.54
CA SER A 307 17.86 -43.74 53.84
C SER A 307 17.52 -43.33 52.40
N ASN A 308 17.95 -44.14 51.45
CA ASN A 308 17.74 -43.97 50.02
C ASN A 308 16.81 -45.07 49.53
N ASN A 309 15.73 -44.66 48.83
CA ASN A 309 14.77 -45.55 48.21
C ASN A 309 14.64 -45.25 46.73
N GLY A 310 14.58 -46.30 45.91
CA GLY A 310 14.28 -46.19 44.49
C GLY A 310 12.94 -46.83 44.16
N ASP A 311 12.05 -46.07 43.52
CA ASP A 311 10.73 -46.54 43.13
C ASP A 311 10.59 -46.49 41.62
N ILE A 312 9.98 -47.50 41.03
CA ILE A 312 9.59 -47.53 39.62
C ILE A 312 8.08 -47.77 39.59
N GLY A 313 7.37 -46.96 38.84
CA GLY A 313 5.91 -47.08 38.80
C GLY A 313 5.30 -46.43 37.55
N VAL A 314 3.99 -46.55 37.46
CA VAL A 314 3.17 -45.87 36.45
C VAL A 314 2.13 -45.04 37.15
N ARG A 315 2.13 -43.77 36.89
CA ARG A 315 1.13 -42.82 37.42
C ARG A 315 0.04 -42.65 36.37
N PHE A 316 -1.21 -42.87 36.79
CA PHE A 316 -2.41 -42.56 36.01
C PHE A 316 -3.07 -41.35 36.60
N THR A 317 -3.32 -40.34 35.77
CA THR A 317 -4.11 -39.18 36.14
C THR A 317 -5.32 -39.14 35.25
N ILE A 318 -6.52 -39.43 35.80
CA ILE A 318 -7.79 -39.41 35.08
C ILE A 318 -8.61 -38.26 35.67
N PRO A 319 -8.85 -37.17 34.93
CA PRO A 319 -9.70 -36.11 35.45
C PRO A 319 -11.14 -36.56 35.51
N ILE A 320 -11.82 -36.22 36.61
CA ILE A 320 -13.23 -36.51 36.80
C ILE A 320 -14.09 -35.71 35.82
N TYR A 321 -13.62 -34.56 35.40
CA TYR A 321 -14.29 -33.67 34.44
C TYR A 321 -13.57 -33.67 33.10
N ASN A 322 -14.28 -34.02 32.01
CA ASN A 322 -13.74 -34.00 30.66
C ASN A 322 -14.18 -32.74 29.91
N GLU A 323 -13.29 -31.81 29.72
CA GLU A 323 -13.51 -30.55 28.96
C GLU A 323 -13.41 -30.73 27.44
N ASN A 324 -12.90 -31.85 26.95
CA ASN A 324 -12.62 -32.06 25.55
C ASN A 324 -13.81 -31.85 24.60
N PRO A 325 -15.07 -32.31 24.94
CA PRO A 325 -16.20 -32.07 24.07
C PRO A 325 -16.54 -30.59 23.94
N ARG A 326 -16.39 -29.82 25.03
CA ARG A 326 -16.62 -28.36 24.99
C ARG A 326 -15.55 -27.61 24.20
N LYS A 327 -14.29 -27.98 24.40
CA LYS A 327 -13.15 -27.42 23.58
C LYS A 327 -13.33 -27.71 22.11
N ARG A 328 -13.71 -28.93 21.76
CA ARG A 328 -13.99 -29.31 20.38
C ARG A 328 -15.15 -28.48 19.80
N LYS A 329 -16.25 -28.32 20.51
CA LYS A 329 -17.37 -27.49 20.06
C LYS A 329 -16.97 -26.03 19.88
N ALA A 330 -16.17 -25.49 20.81
CA ALA A 330 -15.63 -24.13 20.68
C ALA A 330 -14.76 -23.98 19.43
N LEU A 331 -13.87 -24.94 19.14
CA LEU A 331 -13.01 -24.93 17.93
C LEU A 331 -13.84 -25.10 16.63
N GLU A 332 -14.90 -25.89 16.65
CA GLU A 332 -15.84 -26.00 15.52
C GLU A 332 -16.55 -24.65 15.27
N THR A 333 -17.00 -23.99 16.33
CA THR A 333 -17.60 -22.65 16.24
C THR A 333 -16.59 -21.62 15.74
N GLU A 334 -15.34 -21.66 16.23
CA GLU A 334 -14.26 -20.78 15.76
C GLU A 334 -14.00 -20.98 14.25
N LYS A 335 -14.00 -22.22 13.79
CA LYS A 335 -13.85 -22.54 12.36
C LYS A 335 -15.01 -21.97 11.52
N GLU A 336 -16.24 -22.04 12.02
CA GLU A 336 -17.39 -21.41 11.36
C GLU A 336 -17.26 -19.88 11.31
N ILE A 337 -16.77 -19.26 12.40
CA ILE A 337 -16.48 -17.81 12.43
C ILE A 337 -15.42 -17.45 11.40
N ILE A 338 -14.31 -18.21 11.31
CA ILE A 338 -13.25 -18.00 10.32
C ILE A 338 -13.82 -18.08 8.90
N ARG A 339 -14.65 -19.06 8.61
CA ARG A 339 -15.30 -19.21 7.29
C ARG A 339 -16.26 -18.07 6.99
N SER A 340 -17.04 -17.66 7.97
CA SER A 340 -17.98 -16.54 7.82
C SER A 340 -17.22 -15.23 7.59
N SER A 341 -16.18 -14.95 8.38
CA SER A 341 -15.33 -13.75 8.20
C SER A 341 -14.67 -13.75 6.82
N ARG A 342 -14.19 -14.91 6.33
CA ARG A 342 -13.63 -15.01 4.97
C ARG A 342 -14.62 -14.54 3.90
N CYS A 343 -15.86 -15.01 3.99
CA CYS A 343 -16.89 -14.61 3.02
C CYS A 343 -17.14 -13.09 3.05
N THR A 344 -17.11 -12.49 4.24
CA THR A 344 -17.29 -11.05 4.42
C THR A 344 -16.08 -10.29 3.89
N ASP A 345 -14.85 -10.66 4.30
CA ASP A 345 -13.62 -10.02 3.90
C ASP A 345 -13.42 -10.05 2.37
N VAL A 346 -13.63 -11.22 1.75
CA VAL A 346 -13.55 -11.37 0.29
C VAL A 346 -14.59 -10.50 -0.43
N LYS A 347 -15.81 -10.42 0.11
CA LYS A 347 -16.87 -9.59 -0.45
C LYS A 347 -16.52 -8.10 -0.37
N GLU A 348 -15.96 -7.64 0.74
CA GLU A 348 -15.52 -6.26 0.93
C GLU A 348 -14.36 -5.92 -0.01
N ILE A 349 -13.37 -6.81 -0.15
CA ILE A 349 -12.27 -6.65 -1.11
C ILE A 349 -12.84 -6.56 -2.53
N LYS A 350 -13.71 -7.47 -2.94
CA LYS A 350 -14.34 -7.44 -4.27
C LYS A 350 -15.14 -6.16 -4.50
N GLN A 351 -15.84 -5.67 -3.50
CA GLN A 351 -16.59 -4.41 -3.60
C GLN A 351 -15.65 -3.21 -3.76
N SER A 352 -14.60 -3.09 -2.95
CA SER A 352 -13.61 -2.01 -3.05
C SER A 352 -12.87 -2.04 -4.38
N VAL A 353 -12.43 -3.22 -4.83
CA VAL A 353 -11.81 -3.41 -6.14
C VAL A 353 -12.79 -3.06 -7.28
N GLY A 354 -14.05 -3.43 -7.16
CA GLY A 354 -15.09 -3.07 -8.14
C GLY A 354 -15.27 -1.56 -8.29
N ILE A 355 -15.19 -0.80 -7.19
CA ILE A 355 -15.22 0.67 -7.21
C ILE A 355 -13.97 1.22 -7.92
N LEU A 356 -12.79 0.68 -7.63
CA LEU A 356 -11.55 1.09 -8.27
C LEU A 356 -11.52 0.77 -9.77
N LEU A 357 -12.05 -0.37 -10.18
CA LEU A 357 -12.19 -0.73 -11.61
C LEU A 357 -13.07 0.26 -12.36
N LYS A 358 -14.21 0.65 -11.80
CA LYS A 358 -15.07 1.70 -12.39
C LYS A 358 -14.34 3.03 -12.46
N ARG A 359 -13.56 3.36 -11.43
CA ARG A 359 -12.74 4.60 -11.43
C ARG A 359 -11.69 4.56 -12.54
N ILE A 360 -11.01 3.43 -12.76
CA ILE A 360 -10.03 3.26 -13.86
C ILE A 360 -10.70 3.47 -15.22
N GLU A 361 -11.87 2.90 -15.45
CA GLU A 361 -12.59 3.07 -16.72
C GLU A 361 -13.01 4.54 -16.95
N ASN A 362 -13.52 5.20 -15.91
CA ASN A 362 -13.85 6.63 -15.99
C ASN A 362 -12.59 7.49 -16.27
N LEU A 363 -11.46 7.16 -15.66
CA LEU A 363 -10.19 7.84 -15.90
C LEU A 363 -9.66 7.56 -17.31
N ASN A 364 -9.81 6.36 -17.85
CA ASN A 364 -9.49 6.04 -19.24
C ASN A 364 -10.26 6.93 -20.22
N GLN A 365 -11.57 7.11 -19.99
CA GLN A 365 -12.41 7.97 -20.82
C GLN A 365 -12.01 9.44 -20.68
N ALA A 366 -11.76 9.93 -19.47
CA ALA A 366 -11.32 11.29 -19.23
C ALA A 366 -9.96 11.60 -19.90
N ILE A 367 -9.00 10.66 -19.81
CA ILE A 367 -7.69 10.77 -20.48
C ILE A 367 -7.87 10.84 -22.00
N ALA A 368 -8.73 10.00 -22.59
CA ALA A 368 -9.01 10.03 -24.02
C ALA A 368 -9.61 11.38 -24.45
N THR A 369 -10.52 11.92 -23.64
CA THR A 369 -11.13 13.23 -23.89
C THR A 369 -10.09 14.36 -23.86
N GLU A 370 -9.24 14.40 -22.83
CA GLU A 370 -8.18 15.41 -22.74
C GLU A 370 -7.13 15.25 -23.85
N ALA A 371 -6.78 14.03 -24.21
CA ALA A 371 -5.89 13.76 -25.33
C ALA A 371 -6.45 14.30 -26.66
N PHE A 372 -7.75 14.09 -26.90
CA PHE A 372 -8.44 14.65 -28.06
C PHE A 372 -8.44 16.21 -28.03
N HIS A 373 -8.70 16.82 -26.87
CA HIS A 373 -8.62 18.27 -26.70
C HIS A 373 -7.22 18.81 -27.00
N ILE A 374 -6.18 18.16 -26.50
CA ILE A 374 -4.78 18.53 -26.74
C ILE A 374 -4.48 18.49 -28.24
N ASP A 375 -4.88 17.41 -28.94
CA ASP A 375 -4.68 17.26 -30.39
C ASP A 375 -5.42 18.33 -31.18
N GLN A 376 -6.69 18.59 -30.87
CA GLN A 376 -7.50 19.60 -31.56
C GLN A 376 -6.96 21.01 -31.31
N THR A 377 -6.60 21.33 -30.07
CA THR A 377 -6.04 22.65 -29.71
C THR A 377 -4.67 22.84 -30.38
N GLY A 378 -3.84 21.80 -30.43
CA GLY A 378 -2.58 21.84 -31.16
C GLY A 378 -2.74 22.12 -32.64
N LYS A 379 -3.62 21.40 -33.32
CA LYS A 379 -3.95 21.64 -34.74
C LYS A 379 -4.51 23.05 -34.96
N TYR A 380 -5.34 23.54 -34.05
CA TYR A 380 -5.89 24.88 -34.15
C TYR A 380 -4.81 25.96 -33.99
N ILE A 381 -3.88 25.81 -33.06
CA ILE A 381 -2.72 26.69 -32.89
C ILE A 381 -1.87 26.69 -34.17
N ASP A 382 -1.60 25.52 -34.77
CA ASP A 382 -0.80 25.41 -36.00
C ASP A 382 -1.46 26.09 -37.18
N MET A 383 -2.77 25.92 -37.36
CA MET A 383 -3.53 26.63 -38.43
C MET A 383 -3.49 28.15 -38.24
N ARG A 384 -3.63 28.60 -36.99
CA ARG A 384 -3.59 30.06 -36.67
C ARG A 384 -2.17 30.64 -36.79
N ARG A 385 -1.12 29.85 -36.49
CA ARG A 385 0.28 30.27 -36.68
C ARG A 385 0.53 30.82 -38.07
N PHE A 386 -0.02 30.19 -39.11
CA PHE A 386 0.07 30.68 -40.48
C PHE A 386 -0.64 32.00 -40.69
N ALA A 387 -1.84 32.18 -40.10
CA ALA A 387 -2.57 33.42 -40.14
C ALA A 387 -1.85 34.59 -39.42
N TYR A 388 -1.22 34.29 -38.30
CA TYR A 388 -0.44 35.27 -37.55
C TYR A 388 0.84 35.71 -38.28
N LYS A 389 1.58 34.80 -38.92
CA LYS A 389 2.76 35.15 -39.73
C LYS A 389 2.44 36.09 -40.88
N ASN A 390 1.24 36.02 -41.44
CA ASN A 390 0.82 36.82 -42.58
C ASN A 390 0.19 38.16 -42.20
N GLN A 391 0.30 38.62 -40.95
CA GLN A 391 -0.23 39.88 -40.41
C GLN A 391 -1.66 40.22 -40.83
N LYS A 392 -2.51 39.20 -40.98
CA LYS A 392 -3.93 39.42 -41.32
C LYS A 392 -4.66 40.13 -40.19
N GLN A 393 -5.62 40.95 -40.55
CA GLN A 393 -6.45 41.72 -39.61
C GLN A 393 -7.00 40.83 -38.49
N GLY A 394 -6.72 41.19 -37.22
CA GLY A 394 -7.22 40.50 -36.03
C GLY A 394 -6.17 39.74 -35.22
N TYR A 395 -4.88 40.01 -35.42
CA TYR A 395 -3.80 39.46 -34.58
C TYR A 395 -3.99 39.92 -33.14
N ASN A 396 -4.24 38.98 -32.23
CA ASN A 396 -4.41 39.24 -30.83
C ASN A 396 -3.41 38.41 -30.00
N TYR A 397 -2.39 39.08 -29.48
CA TYR A 397 -1.34 38.47 -28.68
C TYR A 397 -1.87 37.77 -27.43
N LEU A 398 -2.80 38.41 -26.71
CA LEU A 398 -3.40 37.81 -25.51
C LEU A 398 -4.22 36.58 -25.84
N MET A 399 -5.01 36.61 -26.92
CA MET A 399 -5.78 35.44 -27.34
C MET A 399 -4.89 34.25 -27.72
N ARG A 400 -3.77 34.53 -28.40
CA ARG A 400 -2.79 33.48 -28.75
C ARG A 400 -2.14 32.94 -27.49
N MET A 401 -1.77 33.79 -26.53
CA MET A 401 -1.18 33.32 -25.25
C MET A 401 -2.17 32.47 -24.44
N ASP A 402 -3.43 32.87 -24.44
CA ASP A 402 -4.54 32.16 -23.79
C ASP A 402 -4.72 30.74 -24.41
N GLU A 403 -4.59 30.60 -25.74
CA GLU A 403 -4.64 29.31 -26.44
C GLU A 403 -3.47 28.38 -26.02
N TYR A 404 -2.24 28.92 -25.92
CA TYR A 404 -1.09 28.14 -25.43
C TYR A 404 -1.24 27.78 -23.96
N THR A 405 -1.73 28.69 -23.14
CA THR A 405 -1.99 28.45 -21.71
C THR A 405 -3.05 27.36 -21.53
N GLY A 406 -4.13 27.41 -22.31
CA GLY A 406 -5.17 26.37 -22.31
C GLY A 406 -4.68 25.01 -22.79
N LEU A 407 -3.74 24.97 -23.77
CA LEU A 407 -3.10 23.72 -24.18
C LEU A 407 -2.27 23.12 -23.04
N LEU A 408 -1.47 23.94 -22.35
CA LEU A 408 -0.67 23.49 -21.22
C LEU A 408 -1.58 23.02 -20.06
N GLU A 409 -2.68 23.71 -19.81
CA GLU A 409 -3.66 23.31 -18.80
C GLU A 409 -4.33 21.95 -19.11
N SER A 410 -4.65 21.70 -20.38
CA SER A 410 -5.17 20.38 -20.80
C SER A 410 -4.12 19.28 -20.64
N MET A 411 -2.85 19.56 -20.92
CA MET A 411 -1.75 18.62 -20.68
C MET A 411 -1.58 18.34 -19.18
N GLU A 412 -1.63 19.38 -18.34
CA GLU A 412 -1.58 19.25 -16.89
C GLU A 412 -2.71 18.36 -16.37
N ARG A 413 -3.95 18.62 -16.81
CA ARG A 413 -5.12 17.80 -16.45
C ARG A 413 -4.95 16.35 -16.87
N MET A 414 -4.50 16.11 -18.10
CA MET A 414 -4.25 14.75 -18.58
C MET A 414 -3.25 14.02 -17.70
N TYR A 415 -2.16 14.66 -17.30
CA TYR A 415 -1.14 14.02 -16.45
C TYR A 415 -1.63 13.76 -15.03
N LYS A 416 -2.41 14.67 -14.46
CA LYS A 416 -3.10 14.44 -13.16
C LYS A 416 -4.07 13.25 -13.24
N LEU A 417 -4.79 13.08 -14.35
CA LEU A 417 -5.67 11.93 -14.58
C LEU A 417 -4.88 10.62 -14.74
N MET A 418 -3.75 10.65 -15.47
CA MET A 418 -2.87 9.47 -15.61
C MET A 418 -2.26 9.07 -14.27
N LEU A 419 -1.81 10.02 -13.45
CA LEU A 419 -1.35 9.76 -12.08
C LEU A 419 -2.45 9.11 -11.24
N ASN A 420 -3.65 9.68 -11.22
CA ASN A 420 -4.78 9.14 -10.47
C ASN A 420 -5.15 7.72 -10.92
N ARG A 421 -5.03 7.41 -12.22
CA ARG A 421 -5.22 6.06 -12.75
C ARG A 421 -4.14 5.11 -12.27
N GLY A 422 -2.88 5.53 -12.30
CA GLY A 422 -1.76 4.74 -11.79
C GLY A 422 -1.90 4.41 -10.31
N LEU A 423 -2.27 5.40 -9.48
CA LEU A 423 -2.55 5.21 -8.06
C LEU A 423 -3.74 4.25 -7.82
N ALA A 424 -4.78 4.30 -8.67
CA ALA A 424 -5.90 3.36 -8.56
C ALA A 424 -5.47 1.92 -8.85
N ILE A 425 -4.56 1.69 -9.81
CA ILE A 425 -3.98 0.39 -10.11
C ILE A 425 -3.15 -0.11 -8.93
N ILE A 426 -2.24 0.71 -8.41
CA ILE A 426 -1.42 0.37 -7.23
C ILE A 426 -2.31 0.01 -6.03
N ASN A 427 -3.42 0.72 -5.83
CA ASN A 427 -4.35 0.41 -4.76
C ASN A 427 -5.06 -0.95 -4.97
N ILE A 428 -5.38 -1.34 -6.19
CA ILE A 428 -5.89 -2.68 -6.49
C ILE A 428 -4.81 -3.73 -6.20
N GLU A 429 -3.60 -3.53 -6.71
CA GLU A 429 -2.47 -4.44 -6.50
C GLU A 429 -2.17 -4.61 -5.00
N LYS A 430 -2.17 -3.51 -4.23
CA LYS A 430 -2.02 -3.53 -2.77
C LYS A 430 -3.13 -4.33 -2.09
N ALA A 431 -4.39 -4.07 -2.45
CA ALA A 431 -5.56 -4.74 -1.86
C ALA A 431 -5.58 -6.25 -2.15
N VAL A 432 -5.07 -6.66 -3.30
CA VAL A 432 -5.08 -8.06 -3.76
C VAL A 432 -3.73 -8.74 -3.54
N SER A 433 -2.70 -7.98 -3.17
CA SER A 433 -1.32 -8.45 -2.94
C SER A 433 -0.74 -9.20 -4.15
N ILE A 434 -0.86 -8.60 -5.33
CA ILE A 434 -0.35 -9.15 -6.59
C ILE A 434 1.14 -8.84 -6.71
N TYR A 435 1.98 -9.83 -7.01
CA TYR A 435 3.44 -9.63 -7.13
C TYR A 435 3.97 -9.73 -8.55
N ASP A 436 3.26 -10.42 -9.44
CA ASP A 436 3.77 -10.79 -10.76
C ASP A 436 2.65 -10.57 -11.78
N ASN A 437 2.64 -9.38 -12.41
CA ASN A 437 1.37 -8.85 -12.86
C ASN A 437 1.29 -8.39 -14.31
N ASN A 438 2.10 -8.93 -15.17
CA ASN A 438 2.02 -8.62 -16.59
C ASN A 438 0.73 -9.15 -17.29
N THR A 439 -0.09 -9.92 -16.59
CA THR A 439 -1.25 -10.58 -17.19
C THR A 439 -2.59 -9.91 -16.89
N ILE A 440 -2.72 -9.26 -15.73
CA ILE A 440 -4.00 -8.69 -15.29
C ILE A 440 -4.23 -7.28 -15.84
N PHE A 441 -3.19 -6.44 -15.85
CA PHE A 441 -3.25 -5.07 -16.38
C PHE A 441 -2.48 -4.98 -17.69
N ARG A 442 -3.15 -4.57 -18.76
CA ARG A 442 -2.54 -4.38 -20.06
C ARG A 442 -2.73 -2.95 -20.52
N GLU A 443 -1.63 -2.27 -20.82
CA GLU A 443 -1.64 -0.92 -21.36
C GLU A 443 -1.65 -0.96 -22.90
N ILE A 444 -2.52 -0.13 -23.50
CA ILE A 444 -2.66 0.04 -24.94
C ILE A 444 -2.55 1.53 -25.24
N GLU A 445 -1.79 1.92 -26.26
CA GLU A 445 -1.76 3.30 -26.77
C GLU A 445 -3.14 3.65 -27.37
N LEU A 446 -3.60 4.88 -27.13
CA LEU A 446 -4.85 5.43 -27.64
C LEU A 446 -4.69 6.04 -29.03
#